data_e1dc00f8c097c2a50fb181f457469651
#
_entry.id   e1dc00f8c097c2a50fb181f457469651
#
_cell.length_a   1.000
_cell.length_b   1.000
_cell.length_c   1.000
_cell.angle_alpha   90.00
_cell.angle_beta   90.00
_cell.angle_gamma   90.00
#
_symmetry.space_group_name_H-M   'P 1'
#
loop_
_entity.id
_entity.type
_entity.pdbx_description
1 polymer ?
#
loop_
_entity_poly.entity_id
_entity_poly.type
_entity_poly.pdbx_seq_one_letter_code
_entity_poly.pdbx_strand_id
1 'polypeptide(L)'
;VAILMVLSSHLLWIYPPDNGIISQVFQLFGYLGVEIFFVLSGFLIGRIVYRLYIQDDFTISSVLYFLKRRWFRTLPNYYLVLLINILISFIVGYSIQEGWKYFFFLQNFASPMLPFFTESWSLSVEEFAYLLFPIALFLKTLLVNPINKSRFFLYVVIGFIFFFFFAKVWYAFTTPPSDINQWNLGLKAVVIYLTTLCRLS
;
A
#
# COMPACT_ATOMS: atom_id res chain seq x y z
N VAL A 1 17.70 6.09 4.01
CA VAL A 1 17.90 4.82 4.73
C VAL A 1 16.96 3.75 4.16
N ALA A 2 15.62 3.92 4.17
CA ALA A 2 14.65 2.91 3.72
C ALA A 2 14.92 2.38 2.29
N ILE A 3 15.20 3.26 1.33
CA ILE A 3 15.56 2.87 -0.05
C ILE A 3 16.80 1.96 -0.07
N LEU A 4 17.84 2.31 0.67
CA LEU A 4 19.06 1.50 0.72
C LEU A 4 18.80 0.12 1.32
N MET A 5 17.94 0.04 2.33
CA MET A 5 17.54 -1.24 2.93
C MET A 5 16.78 -2.12 1.92
N VAL A 6 15.86 -1.56 1.16
CA VAL A 6 15.15 -2.30 0.10
C VAL A 6 16.10 -2.71 -1.02
N LEU A 7 16.98 -1.81 -1.48
CA LEU A 7 17.96 -2.14 -2.51
C LEU A 7 18.92 -3.26 -2.06
N SER A 8 19.34 -3.25 -0.79
CA SER A 8 20.21 -4.31 -0.27
C SER A 8 19.53 -5.68 -0.29
N SER A 9 18.23 -5.76 -0.06
CA SER A 9 17.49 -7.03 -0.17
C SER A 9 17.38 -7.52 -1.62
N HIS A 10 17.31 -6.61 -2.60
CA HIS A 10 17.29 -6.97 -4.02
C HIS A 10 18.66 -7.49 -4.53
N LEU A 11 19.76 -7.24 -3.83
CA LEU A 11 21.04 -7.86 -4.15
C LEU A 11 20.99 -9.39 -4.05
N LEU A 12 20.11 -9.94 -3.21
CA LEU A 12 19.90 -11.38 -3.09
C LEU A 12 19.35 -12.04 -4.38
N TRP A 13 18.80 -11.27 -5.30
CA TRP A 13 18.37 -11.76 -6.61
C TRP A 13 19.55 -12.02 -7.55
N ILE A 14 20.65 -11.28 -7.36
CA ILE A 14 21.89 -11.44 -8.13
C ILE A 14 22.75 -12.52 -7.48
N TYR A 15 22.82 -12.52 -6.16
CA TYR A 15 23.52 -13.53 -5.36
C TYR A 15 22.48 -14.35 -4.61
N PRO A 16 22.15 -15.59 -5.10
CA PRO A 16 21.14 -16.43 -4.48
C PRO A 16 21.45 -16.62 -2.98
N PRO A 17 20.45 -16.55 -2.13
CA PRO A 17 20.65 -16.60 -0.70
C PRO A 17 21.20 -17.96 -0.30
N ASP A 18 22.40 -17.98 0.25
CA ASP A 18 22.82 -19.05 1.12
C ASP A 18 21.96 -18.99 2.40
N ASN A 19 21.72 -20.13 3.05
CA ASN A 19 20.99 -20.17 4.33
C ASN A 19 21.77 -19.49 5.48
N GLY A 20 22.67 -18.59 5.15
CA GLY A 20 23.53 -17.86 6.07
C GLY A 20 22.83 -16.68 6.76
N ILE A 21 23.38 -16.26 7.89
CA ILE A 21 22.92 -15.11 8.68
C ILE A 21 22.87 -13.83 7.83
N ILE A 22 23.82 -13.63 6.93
CA ILE A 22 23.91 -12.44 6.06
C ILE A 22 22.67 -12.34 5.17
N SER A 23 22.24 -13.44 4.56
CA SER A 23 21.06 -13.51 3.72
C SER A 23 19.78 -13.16 4.50
N GLN A 24 19.65 -13.68 5.71
CA GLN A 24 18.53 -13.38 6.59
C GLN A 24 18.49 -11.89 6.99
N VAL A 25 19.64 -11.28 7.25
CA VAL A 25 19.73 -9.84 7.56
C VAL A 25 19.30 -8.99 6.37
N PHE A 26 19.73 -9.32 5.14
CA PHE A 26 19.29 -8.58 3.95
C PHE A 26 17.79 -8.74 3.66
N GLN A 27 17.23 -9.93 3.87
CA GLN A 27 15.77 -10.13 3.77
C GLN A 27 15.01 -9.29 4.80
N LEU A 28 15.51 -9.25 6.05
CA LEU A 28 14.95 -8.40 7.11
C LEU A 28 15.04 -6.92 6.75
N PHE A 29 16.13 -6.47 6.16
CA PHE A 29 16.29 -5.08 5.69
C PHE A 29 15.27 -4.73 4.61
N GLY A 30 14.99 -5.63 3.67
CA GLY A 30 13.95 -5.44 2.68
C GLY A 30 12.59 -5.21 3.32
N TYR A 31 12.22 -6.08 4.25
CA TYR A 31 10.96 -5.96 4.99
C TYR A 31 10.89 -4.64 5.78
N LEU A 32 11.88 -4.35 6.62
CA LEU A 32 11.92 -3.13 7.42
C LEU A 32 11.96 -1.86 6.55
N GLY A 33 12.64 -1.90 5.42
CA GLY A 33 12.70 -0.78 4.48
C GLY A 33 11.33 -0.42 3.92
N VAL A 34 10.54 -1.41 3.53
CA VAL A 34 9.15 -1.21 3.06
C VAL A 34 8.25 -0.71 4.19
N GLU A 35 8.38 -1.26 5.40
CA GLU A 35 7.64 -0.79 6.57
C GLU A 35 7.92 0.70 6.87
N ILE A 36 9.19 1.12 6.84
CA ILE A 36 9.56 2.53 7.02
C ILE A 36 8.94 3.41 5.91
N PHE A 37 8.91 2.92 4.68
CA PHE A 37 8.25 3.61 3.57
C PHE A 37 6.76 3.81 3.83
N PHE A 38 6.06 2.78 4.23
CA PHE A 38 4.64 2.86 4.53
C PHE A 38 4.35 3.83 5.68
N VAL A 39 5.16 3.75 6.74
CA VAL A 39 5.08 4.66 7.89
C VAL A 39 5.22 6.11 7.44
N LEU A 40 6.28 6.43 6.71
CA LEU A 40 6.55 7.79 6.25
C LEU A 40 5.48 8.30 5.28
N SER A 41 5.06 7.44 4.37
CA SER A 41 4.02 7.72 3.38
C SER A 41 2.68 8.02 4.04
N GLY A 42 2.27 7.18 4.99
CA GLY A 42 1.05 7.39 5.77
C GLY A 42 1.06 8.70 6.55
N PHE A 43 2.18 9.04 7.20
CA PHE A 43 2.34 10.31 7.91
C PHE A 43 2.19 11.52 6.97
N LEU A 44 2.89 11.51 5.83
CA LEU A 44 2.84 12.61 4.87
C LEU A 44 1.43 12.80 4.30
N ILE A 45 0.76 11.70 3.95
CA ILE A 45 -0.60 11.73 3.42
C ILE A 45 -1.61 12.15 4.48
N GLY A 46 -1.52 11.56 5.67
CA GLY A 46 -2.36 11.95 6.81
C GLY A 46 -2.28 13.45 7.08
N ARG A 47 -1.06 14.03 7.07
CA ARG A 47 -0.84 15.46 7.24
C ARG A 47 -1.48 16.30 6.11
N ILE A 48 -1.38 15.85 4.85
CA ILE A 48 -1.97 16.58 3.72
C ILE A 48 -3.51 16.53 3.82
N VAL A 49 -4.08 15.34 4.03
CA VAL A 49 -5.53 15.17 4.15
C VAL A 49 -6.07 15.93 5.35
N TYR A 50 -5.37 15.92 6.48
CA TYR A 50 -5.73 16.70 7.67
C TYR A 50 -5.80 18.20 7.38
N ARG A 51 -4.78 18.75 6.70
CA ARG A 51 -4.76 20.17 6.31
C ARG A 51 -5.91 20.53 5.38
N LEU A 52 -6.25 19.67 4.44
CA LEU A 52 -7.41 19.86 3.55
C LEU A 52 -8.72 19.78 4.33
N TYR A 53 -8.80 18.87 5.28
CA TYR A 53 -10.02 18.64 6.06
C TYR A 53 -10.34 19.77 7.04
N ILE A 54 -9.34 20.41 7.63
CA ILE A 54 -9.54 21.53 8.58
C ILE A 54 -10.07 22.77 7.85
N GLN A 55 -9.76 22.95 6.56
CA GLN A 55 -10.32 24.04 5.78
C GLN A 55 -11.84 23.94 5.72
N ASP A 56 -12.53 25.11 5.68
CA ASP A 56 -13.97 25.15 5.82
C ASP A 56 -14.72 24.47 4.67
N ASP A 57 -14.11 24.40 3.49
CA ASP A 57 -14.71 23.84 2.27
C ASP A 57 -14.18 22.43 1.93
N PHE A 58 -14.17 21.50 2.89
CA PHE A 58 -13.81 20.11 2.59
C PHE A 58 -14.94 19.42 1.84
N THR A 59 -14.76 19.29 0.53
CA THR A 59 -15.73 18.73 -0.41
C THR A 59 -15.11 17.55 -1.19
N ILE A 60 -15.95 16.86 -1.96
CA ILE A 60 -15.46 15.84 -2.90
C ILE A 60 -14.44 16.41 -3.90
N SER A 61 -14.56 17.68 -4.27
CA SER A 61 -13.61 18.37 -5.13
C SER A 61 -12.22 18.45 -4.48
N SER A 62 -12.16 18.66 -3.17
CA SER A 62 -10.90 18.66 -2.39
C SER A 62 -10.24 17.27 -2.42
N VAL A 63 -11.04 16.21 -2.28
CA VAL A 63 -10.56 14.82 -2.37
C VAL A 63 -10.05 14.52 -3.77
N LEU A 64 -10.82 14.86 -4.80
CA LEU A 64 -10.42 14.64 -6.19
C LEU A 64 -9.15 15.43 -6.57
N TYR A 65 -9.02 16.67 -6.09
CA TYR A 65 -7.82 17.47 -6.30
C TYR A 65 -6.58 16.82 -5.66
N PHE A 66 -6.73 16.32 -4.41
CA PHE A 66 -5.67 15.58 -3.73
C PHE A 66 -5.24 14.34 -4.53
N LEU A 67 -6.21 13.49 -4.94
CA LEU A 67 -5.96 12.28 -5.73
C LEU A 67 -5.30 12.61 -7.06
N LYS A 68 -5.82 13.59 -7.78
CA LYS A 68 -5.25 14.05 -9.06
C LYS A 68 -3.78 14.42 -8.92
N ARG A 69 -3.42 15.27 -7.95
CA ARG A 69 -2.02 15.68 -7.73
C ARG A 69 -1.10 14.51 -7.44
N ARG A 70 -1.59 13.54 -6.68
CA ARG A 70 -0.82 12.36 -6.35
C ARG A 70 -0.65 11.45 -7.56
N TRP A 71 -1.73 11.15 -8.25
CA TRP A 71 -1.70 10.29 -9.43
C TRP A 71 -0.79 10.82 -10.54
N PHE A 72 -0.83 12.11 -10.81
CA PHE A 72 0.09 12.71 -11.78
C PHE A 72 1.57 12.64 -11.36
N ARG A 73 1.84 12.42 -10.10
CA ARG A 73 3.21 12.24 -9.59
C ARG A 73 3.68 10.79 -9.65
N THR A 74 2.81 9.83 -9.38
CA THR A 74 3.19 8.39 -9.22
C THR A 74 2.87 7.55 -10.44
N LEU A 75 1.69 7.72 -11.03
CA LEU A 75 1.22 6.86 -12.11
C LEU A 75 2.06 6.91 -13.41
N PRO A 76 2.54 8.08 -13.88
CA PRO A 76 3.33 8.11 -15.11
C PRO A 76 4.58 7.23 -15.03
N ASN A 77 5.31 7.30 -13.92
CA ASN A 77 6.50 6.47 -13.71
C ASN A 77 6.15 4.99 -13.58
N TYR A 78 5.07 4.68 -12.87
CA TYR A 78 4.58 3.30 -12.72
C TYR A 78 4.21 2.70 -14.08
N TYR A 79 3.40 3.39 -14.88
CA TYR A 79 2.99 2.88 -16.19
C TYR A 79 4.15 2.80 -17.18
N LEU A 80 5.11 3.72 -17.10
CA LEU A 80 6.33 3.61 -17.91
C LEU A 80 7.08 2.31 -17.58
N VAL A 81 7.32 2.04 -16.30
CA VAL A 81 8.02 0.81 -15.89
C VAL A 81 7.19 -0.44 -16.24
N LEU A 82 5.87 -0.41 -16.05
CA LEU A 82 4.98 -1.51 -16.43
C LEU A 82 5.08 -1.81 -17.92
N LEU A 83 5.03 -0.79 -18.77
CA LEU A 83 5.14 -0.95 -20.23
C LEU A 83 6.51 -1.51 -20.65
N ILE A 84 7.59 -1.05 -20.02
CA ILE A 84 8.93 -1.60 -20.24
C ILE A 84 8.97 -3.09 -19.87
N ASN A 85 8.43 -3.47 -18.72
CA ASN A 85 8.36 -4.87 -18.30
C ASN A 85 7.54 -5.72 -19.26
N ILE A 86 6.40 -5.21 -19.76
CA ILE A 86 5.58 -5.89 -20.78
C ILE A 86 6.40 -6.09 -22.06
N LEU A 87 7.12 -5.08 -22.53
CA LEU A 87 7.95 -5.16 -23.72
C LEU A 87 9.07 -6.22 -23.56
N ILE A 88 9.76 -6.20 -22.42
CA ILE A 88 10.79 -7.19 -22.10
C ILE A 88 10.19 -8.61 -22.07
N SER A 89 9.00 -8.76 -21.49
CA SER A 89 8.29 -10.03 -21.43
C SER A 89 8.00 -10.60 -22.84
N PHE A 90 7.58 -9.74 -23.77
CA PHE A 90 7.40 -10.15 -25.18
C PHE A 90 8.70 -10.59 -25.84
N ILE A 91 9.82 -9.88 -25.58
CA ILE A 91 11.13 -10.21 -26.17
C ILE A 91 11.66 -11.55 -25.62
N VAL A 92 11.47 -11.78 -24.34
CA VAL A 92 11.98 -12.99 -23.62
C VAL A 92 11.01 -14.19 -23.80
N GLY A 93 9.78 -13.95 -24.28
CA GLY A 93 8.76 -15.01 -24.41
C GLY A 93 8.08 -15.40 -23.10
N TYR A 94 8.09 -14.52 -22.10
CA TYR A 94 7.43 -14.77 -20.81
C TYR A 94 5.92 -14.50 -20.91
N SER A 95 5.10 -15.45 -20.47
CA SER A 95 3.64 -15.30 -20.49
C SER A 95 3.13 -14.42 -19.36
N ILE A 96 2.41 -13.35 -19.71
CA ILE A 96 1.79 -12.44 -18.75
C ILE A 96 0.36 -12.93 -18.46
N GLN A 97 0.16 -13.50 -17.28
CA GLN A 97 -1.17 -13.88 -16.83
C GLN A 97 -1.88 -12.66 -16.21
N GLU A 98 -3.15 -12.47 -16.58
CA GLU A 98 -4.01 -11.41 -16.03
C GLU A 98 -3.39 -9.99 -16.02
N GLY A 99 -2.61 -9.66 -17.07
CA GLY A 99 -1.86 -8.40 -17.19
C GLY A 99 -2.69 -7.12 -16.97
N TRP A 100 -3.98 -7.16 -17.25
CA TRP A 100 -4.91 -6.06 -17.01
C TRP A 100 -5.02 -5.64 -15.56
N LYS A 101 -4.81 -6.57 -14.61
CA LYS A 101 -4.86 -6.29 -13.16
C LYS A 101 -3.80 -5.26 -12.74
N TYR A 102 -2.64 -5.25 -13.40
CA TYR A 102 -1.58 -4.29 -13.10
C TYR A 102 -1.97 -2.85 -13.46
N PHE A 103 -2.80 -2.66 -14.48
CA PHE A 103 -3.27 -1.31 -14.85
C PHE A 103 -4.22 -0.70 -13.82
N PHE A 104 -4.90 -1.53 -13.03
CA PHE A 104 -5.86 -1.11 -12.01
C PHE A 104 -5.39 -1.37 -10.57
N PHE A 105 -4.12 -1.73 -10.38
CA PHE A 105 -3.54 -2.07 -9.06
C PHE A 105 -4.21 -3.28 -8.38
N LEU A 106 -4.85 -4.18 -9.15
CA LEU A 106 -5.57 -5.35 -8.65
C LEU A 106 -4.71 -6.62 -8.60
N GLN A 107 -3.40 -6.54 -8.92
CA GLN A 107 -2.50 -7.69 -9.03
C GLN A 107 -2.31 -8.48 -7.73
N ASN A 108 -2.61 -7.87 -6.59
CA ASN A 108 -2.56 -8.50 -5.26
C ASN A 108 -3.84 -8.26 -4.45
N PHE A 109 -4.94 -7.84 -5.10
CA PHE A 109 -6.22 -7.60 -4.44
C PHE A 109 -7.03 -8.90 -4.40
N ALA A 110 -7.36 -9.38 -3.18
CA ALA A 110 -8.16 -10.59 -2.92
C ALA A 110 -7.65 -11.87 -3.63
N SER A 111 -6.41 -11.89 -4.09
CA SER A 111 -5.76 -13.03 -4.75
C SER A 111 -4.27 -13.05 -4.41
N PRO A 112 -3.58 -14.20 -4.57
CA PRO A 112 -2.13 -14.24 -4.50
C PRO A 112 -1.51 -13.25 -5.47
N MET A 113 -0.35 -12.68 -5.09
CA MET A 113 0.39 -11.77 -5.95
C MET A 113 0.74 -12.46 -7.28
N LEU A 114 0.44 -11.79 -8.39
CA LEU A 114 0.80 -12.26 -9.72
C LEU A 114 2.32 -12.18 -9.93
N PRO A 115 2.95 -13.18 -10.57
CA PRO A 115 4.41 -13.31 -10.63
C PRO A 115 5.10 -12.37 -11.60
N PHE A 116 4.37 -11.70 -12.49
CA PHE A 116 4.96 -10.93 -13.59
C PHE A 116 5.72 -9.68 -13.12
N PHE A 117 5.15 -8.88 -12.21
CA PHE A 117 5.76 -7.65 -11.70
C PHE A 117 5.52 -7.56 -10.19
N THR A 118 6.24 -8.43 -9.47
CA THR A 118 6.05 -8.62 -8.03
C THR A 118 6.37 -7.39 -7.20
N GLU A 119 7.35 -6.57 -7.60
CA GLU A 119 7.77 -5.36 -6.88
C GLU A 119 6.66 -4.31 -6.78
N SER A 120 5.68 -4.37 -7.67
CA SER A 120 4.55 -3.42 -7.70
C SER A 120 3.53 -3.61 -6.58
N TRP A 121 3.67 -4.66 -5.75
CA TRP A 121 2.71 -4.97 -4.69
C TRP A 121 2.56 -3.83 -3.66
N SER A 122 3.66 -3.21 -3.28
CA SER A 122 3.66 -2.13 -2.29
C SER A 122 2.96 -0.89 -2.81
N LEU A 123 3.13 -0.56 -4.09
CA LEU A 123 2.47 0.59 -4.71
C LEU A 123 0.96 0.39 -4.82
N SER A 124 0.48 -0.82 -5.15
CA SER A 124 -0.96 -1.07 -5.21
C SER A 124 -1.61 -0.89 -3.84
N VAL A 125 -0.96 -1.35 -2.78
CA VAL A 125 -1.42 -1.15 -1.40
C VAL A 125 -1.48 0.33 -1.05
N GLU A 126 -0.46 1.10 -1.43
CA GLU A 126 -0.43 2.56 -1.24
C GLU A 126 -1.59 3.26 -1.95
N GLU A 127 -1.82 2.95 -3.21
CA GLU A 127 -2.88 3.61 -4.00
C GLU A 127 -4.28 3.34 -3.44
N PHE A 128 -4.55 2.11 -2.96
CA PHE A 128 -5.80 1.82 -2.27
C PHE A 128 -5.96 2.63 -0.97
N ALA A 129 -4.91 2.74 -0.17
CA ALA A 129 -4.98 3.51 1.06
C ALA A 129 -5.23 5.00 0.78
N TYR A 130 -4.56 5.57 -0.24
CA TYR A 130 -4.75 6.97 -0.63
C TYR A 130 -6.14 7.25 -1.19
N LEU A 131 -6.77 6.26 -1.80
CA LEU A 131 -8.13 6.35 -2.28
C LEU A 131 -9.13 6.22 -1.12
N LEU A 132 -9.00 5.18 -0.33
CA LEU A 132 -9.98 4.81 0.69
C LEU A 132 -10.03 5.79 1.86
N PHE A 133 -8.88 6.26 2.35
CA PHE A 133 -8.84 7.10 3.54
C PHE A 133 -9.54 8.47 3.37
N PRO A 134 -9.23 9.30 2.34
CA PRO A 134 -9.90 10.57 2.17
C PRO A 134 -11.38 10.42 1.76
N ILE A 135 -11.74 9.35 1.03
CA ILE A 135 -13.13 9.05 0.72
C ILE A 135 -13.90 8.67 2.00
N ALA A 136 -13.33 7.81 2.84
CA ALA A 136 -13.96 7.44 4.12
C ALA A 136 -14.15 8.66 5.03
N LEU A 137 -13.15 9.55 5.09
CA LEU A 137 -13.25 10.81 5.82
C LEU A 137 -14.37 11.69 5.27
N PHE A 138 -14.45 11.85 3.94
CA PHE A 138 -15.49 12.63 3.28
C PHE A 138 -16.89 12.05 3.57
N LEU A 139 -17.09 10.74 3.39
CA LEU A 139 -18.37 10.10 3.67
C LEU A 139 -18.80 10.26 5.14
N LYS A 140 -17.85 10.18 6.07
CA LYS A 140 -18.14 10.41 7.48
C LYS A 140 -18.55 11.86 7.76
N THR A 141 -17.99 12.84 7.06
CA THR A 141 -18.40 14.25 7.21
C THR A 141 -19.80 14.53 6.68
N LEU A 142 -20.27 13.77 5.69
CA LEU A 142 -21.65 13.86 5.21
C LEU A 142 -22.68 13.36 6.26
N LEU A 143 -22.26 12.41 7.12
CA LEU A 143 -23.16 11.81 8.12
C LEU A 143 -23.15 12.58 9.44
N VAL A 144 -22.05 13.26 9.76
CA VAL A 144 -21.84 13.92 11.05
C VAL A 144 -21.21 15.29 10.83
N ASN A 145 -21.86 16.35 11.32
CA ASN A 145 -21.27 17.70 11.39
C ASN A 145 -20.48 17.85 12.71
N PRO A 146 -19.15 17.66 12.69
CA PRO A 146 -18.37 17.68 13.91
C PRO A 146 -18.16 19.11 14.42
N ILE A 147 -18.45 19.35 15.70
CA ILE A 147 -18.13 20.61 16.39
C ILE A 147 -16.62 20.84 16.44
N ASN A 148 -15.85 19.74 16.59
CA ASN A 148 -14.39 19.79 16.64
C ASN A 148 -13.79 18.90 15.52
N LYS A 149 -13.40 19.53 14.41
CA LYS A 149 -12.84 18.85 13.23
C LYS A 149 -11.59 18.02 13.57
N SER A 150 -10.70 18.53 14.43
CA SER A 150 -9.45 17.84 14.77
C SER A 150 -9.69 16.53 15.52
N ARG A 151 -10.58 16.56 16.54
CA ARG A 151 -10.96 15.34 17.29
C ARG A 151 -11.68 14.34 16.39
N PHE A 152 -12.55 14.83 15.53
CA PHE A 152 -13.26 13.96 14.59
C PHE A 152 -12.31 13.27 13.62
N PHE A 153 -11.34 14.00 13.05
CA PHE A 153 -10.30 13.41 12.23
C PHE A 153 -9.55 12.29 12.97
N LEU A 154 -9.15 12.56 14.22
CA LEU A 154 -8.47 11.55 15.06
C LEU A 154 -9.35 10.30 15.26
N TYR A 155 -10.63 10.46 15.53
CA TYR A 155 -11.54 9.31 15.68
C TYR A 155 -11.71 8.52 14.38
N VAL A 156 -11.77 9.18 13.22
CA VAL A 156 -11.81 8.50 11.92
C VAL A 156 -10.52 7.71 11.68
N VAL A 157 -9.36 8.30 11.98
CA VAL A 157 -8.07 7.62 11.87
C VAL A 157 -8.03 6.41 12.80
N ILE A 158 -8.35 6.56 14.08
CA ILE A 158 -8.38 5.46 15.05
C ILE A 158 -9.35 4.37 14.60
N GLY A 159 -10.56 4.74 14.16
CA GLY A 159 -11.54 3.78 13.65
C GLY A 159 -11.04 3.00 12.43
N PHE A 160 -10.33 3.67 11.52
CA PHE A 160 -9.70 3.07 10.37
C PHE A 160 -8.61 2.05 10.80
N ILE A 161 -7.83 2.40 11.83
CA ILE A 161 -6.85 1.50 12.46
C ILE A 161 -7.51 0.23 12.97
N PHE A 162 -8.49 0.39 13.85
CA PHE A 162 -9.15 -0.75 14.48
C PHE A 162 -9.85 -1.63 13.45
N PHE A 163 -10.50 -1.03 12.44
CA PHE A 163 -11.14 -1.79 11.38
C PHE A 163 -10.15 -2.74 10.69
N PHE A 164 -8.99 -2.24 10.27
CA PHE A 164 -8.00 -3.06 9.59
C PHE A 164 -7.25 -4.02 10.53
N PHE A 165 -7.02 -3.61 11.77
CA PHE A 165 -6.48 -4.51 12.78
C PHE A 165 -7.40 -5.71 13.02
N PHE A 166 -8.69 -5.47 13.22
CA PHE A 166 -9.66 -6.55 13.40
C PHE A 166 -9.85 -7.39 12.13
N ALA A 167 -9.84 -6.79 10.94
CA ALA A 167 -9.86 -7.53 9.69
C ALA A 167 -8.64 -8.48 9.56
N LYS A 168 -7.46 -8.02 9.99
CA LYS A 168 -6.24 -8.84 10.03
C LYS A 168 -6.35 -9.99 11.01
N VAL A 169 -6.83 -9.69 12.22
CA VAL A 169 -7.05 -10.70 13.27
C VAL A 169 -8.08 -11.73 12.81
N TRP A 170 -9.19 -11.29 12.26
CA TRP A 170 -10.22 -12.17 11.69
C TRP A 170 -9.64 -13.08 10.61
N TYR A 171 -8.88 -12.54 9.65
CA TYR A 171 -8.23 -13.33 8.60
C TYR A 171 -7.26 -14.35 9.18
N ALA A 172 -6.47 -13.99 10.19
CA ALA A 172 -5.54 -14.92 10.83
C ALA A 172 -6.23 -16.11 11.53
N PHE A 173 -7.44 -15.89 12.09
CA PHE A 173 -8.21 -16.96 12.72
C PHE A 173 -9.02 -17.82 11.73
N THR A 174 -9.40 -17.25 10.58
CA THR A 174 -10.23 -17.95 9.59
C THR A 174 -9.42 -18.68 8.51
N THR A 175 -8.12 -18.34 8.36
CA THR A 175 -7.27 -18.95 7.34
C THR A 175 -6.46 -20.09 7.94
N PRO A 176 -6.53 -21.33 7.39
CA PRO A 176 -5.75 -22.46 7.88
C PRO A 176 -4.25 -22.20 7.82
N PRO A 177 -3.43 -22.74 8.75
CA PRO A 177 -1.98 -22.57 8.76
C PRO A 177 -1.26 -23.01 7.47
N SER A 178 -1.79 -24.03 6.77
CA SER A 178 -1.31 -24.47 5.46
C SER A 178 -1.37 -23.39 4.39
N ASP A 179 -2.36 -22.53 4.44
CA ASP A 179 -2.57 -21.45 3.47
C ASP A 179 -1.85 -20.14 3.86
N ILE A 180 -1.47 -20.04 5.14
CA ILE A 180 -0.65 -18.89 5.63
C ILE A 180 0.75 -18.93 5.01
N ASN A 181 1.29 -20.11 4.74
CA ASN A 181 2.59 -20.30 4.10
C ASN A 181 2.57 -20.03 2.59
N GLN A 182 1.40 -20.13 1.95
CA GLN A 182 1.20 -19.61 0.60
C GLN A 182 0.88 -18.13 0.74
N TRP A 183 1.87 -17.29 0.51
CA TRP A 183 1.82 -15.83 0.62
C TRP A 183 0.66 -15.24 -0.19
N ASN A 184 -0.56 -15.31 0.35
CA ASN A 184 -1.71 -14.54 -0.11
C ASN A 184 -1.45 -13.06 0.25
N LEU A 185 -0.52 -12.44 -0.50
CA LEU A 185 -0.04 -11.08 -0.25
C LEU A 185 -1.11 -10.01 -0.42
N GLY A 186 -2.16 -10.26 -1.21
CA GLY A 186 -3.13 -9.24 -1.54
C GLY A 186 -3.88 -8.66 -0.33
N LEU A 187 -4.65 -9.47 0.37
CA LEU A 187 -5.40 -8.99 1.54
C LEU A 187 -4.45 -8.66 2.71
N LYS A 188 -3.38 -9.45 2.89
CA LYS A 188 -2.34 -9.19 3.90
C LYS A 188 -1.64 -7.86 3.66
N ALA A 189 -1.30 -7.53 2.42
CA ALA A 189 -0.63 -6.29 2.09
C ALA A 189 -1.53 -5.07 2.36
N VAL A 190 -2.80 -5.09 1.94
CA VAL A 190 -3.77 -4.02 2.25
C VAL A 190 -3.92 -3.85 3.76
N VAL A 191 -4.05 -4.96 4.49
CA VAL A 191 -4.22 -4.93 5.96
C VAL A 191 -2.95 -4.46 6.67
N ILE A 192 -1.76 -4.91 6.24
CA ILE A 192 -0.47 -4.45 6.78
C ILE A 192 -0.31 -2.94 6.53
N TYR A 193 -0.57 -2.48 5.31
CA TYR A 193 -0.42 -1.08 4.96
C TYR A 193 -1.34 -0.17 5.77
N LEU A 194 -2.59 -0.57 5.90
CA LEU A 194 -3.57 0.22 6.64
C LEU A 194 -3.31 0.21 8.15
N THR A 195 -2.76 -0.88 8.70
CA THR A 195 -2.25 -0.89 10.09
C THR A 195 -0.99 -0.04 10.26
N THR A 196 -0.21 0.17 9.19
CA THR A 196 1.00 1.00 9.23
C THR A 196 0.66 2.49 9.07
N LEU A 197 -0.32 2.84 8.21
CA LEU A 197 -0.91 4.19 8.21
C LEU A 197 -1.32 4.65 9.60
N CYS A 198 -1.63 3.71 10.43
CA CYS A 198 -2.20 3.88 11.75
C CYS A 198 -1.21 3.95 12.90
N ARG A 199 0.02 3.55 12.71
CA ARG A 199 1.07 3.74 13.72
C ARG A 199 1.60 5.18 13.78
N LEU A 200 1.01 6.10 13.01
CA LEU A 200 1.58 7.41 12.74
C LEU A 200 0.69 8.61 13.08
N SER A 201 -0.46 8.38 13.66
CA SER A 201 -1.29 9.46 14.19
C SER A 201 -0.95 9.81 15.62
#